data_337a5cc9e2a181933533f1a066b7503c
#
_entry.id   337a5cc9e2a181933533f1a066b7503c
#
_cell.length_a   1.000
_cell.length_b   1.000
_cell.length_c   1.000
_cell.angle_alpha   90.00
_cell.angle_beta   90.00
_cell.angle_gamma   90.00
#
_symmetry.space_group_name_H-M   'P 1'
#
loop_
_entity.id
_entity.type
_entity.pdbx_description
1 polymer ?
#
loop_
_entity_poly.entity_id
_entity_poly.type
_entity_poly.pdbx_seq_one_letter_code
_entity_poly.pdbx_strand_id
1 'polypeptide(L)'
;KEGYEVGKNLEIDFQNAQGDQSNLASMSEKLVSNKNDVIVGITTPATLSLANVTKDIPIVMGGITYPVEAGLIKDEKKPGNNITGVSDRTPIKQQLEIMKQVVPTLKTVGILYTSSEDNSVKQAKQAEEDAKALGLEVKVATIANTNDIQQVTESLASQVEAIFVPIDNTIASAMATVVKATDAKKIPVFPSADTMVADGGVLGLGVDQYQIGVETAKMVVEVLKGAKPADTPIKLANEGVIYLNEEKAKELGITIP
;
A
#
# COMPACT_ATOMS: atom_id res chain seq x y z
N LYS A 1 -25.31 4.60 -0.65
CA LYS A 1 -26.14 5.66 -1.32
C LYS A 1 -26.53 5.27 -2.75
N GLU A 2 -25.98 4.18 -3.30
CA GLU A 2 -26.23 3.71 -4.66
C GLU A 2 -27.42 2.72 -4.78
N GLY A 3 -28.24 2.60 -3.76
CA GLY A 3 -29.40 1.72 -3.72
C GLY A 3 -29.13 0.31 -3.20
N TYR A 4 -27.90 0.02 -2.76
CA TYR A 4 -27.55 -1.24 -2.12
C TYR A 4 -27.57 -1.11 -0.60
N GLU A 5 -28.17 -2.10 0.08
CA GLU A 5 -28.31 -2.15 1.53
C GLU A 5 -28.02 -3.57 2.02
N VAL A 6 -27.01 -3.70 2.89
CA VAL A 6 -26.60 -5.00 3.45
C VAL A 6 -27.76 -5.63 4.20
N GLY A 7 -28.03 -6.92 3.93
CA GLY A 7 -29.13 -7.67 4.50
C GLY A 7 -30.49 -7.50 3.82
N LYS A 8 -30.61 -6.60 2.81
CA LYS A 8 -31.83 -6.45 1.99
C LYS A 8 -31.61 -6.89 0.55
N ASN A 9 -30.67 -6.26 -0.15
CA ASN A 9 -30.36 -6.53 -1.56
C ASN A 9 -28.86 -6.64 -1.82
N LEU A 10 -28.07 -6.70 -0.76
CA LEU A 10 -26.62 -6.92 -0.79
C LEU A 10 -26.25 -7.90 0.33
N GLU A 11 -25.51 -8.93 -0.01
CA GLU A 11 -24.82 -9.81 0.92
C GLU A 11 -23.31 -9.59 0.77
N ILE A 12 -22.57 -9.56 1.88
CA ILE A 12 -21.12 -9.38 1.88
C ILE A 12 -20.49 -10.59 2.55
N ASP A 13 -19.67 -11.34 1.78
CA ASP A 13 -18.77 -12.35 2.29
C ASP A 13 -17.41 -11.71 2.54
N PHE A 14 -17.03 -11.57 3.80
CA PHE A 14 -15.81 -10.88 4.20
C PHE A 14 -14.73 -11.86 4.65
N GLN A 15 -13.55 -11.78 4.06
CA GLN A 15 -12.37 -12.53 4.43
C GLN A 15 -11.22 -11.55 4.77
N ASN A 16 -10.45 -11.84 5.82
CA ASN A 16 -9.31 -11.02 6.23
C ASN A 16 -8.12 -11.93 6.59
N ALA A 17 -7.03 -11.80 5.87
CA ALA A 17 -5.80 -12.56 6.09
C ALA A 17 -4.98 -12.06 7.28
N GLN A 18 -5.31 -10.92 7.87
CA GLN A 18 -4.65 -10.32 9.04
C GLN A 18 -3.12 -10.19 8.90
N GLY A 19 -2.66 -9.83 7.69
CA GLY A 19 -1.23 -9.69 7.38
C GLY A 19 -0.50 -11.01 7.08
N ASP A 20 -1.16 -12.16 7.22
CA ASP A 20 -0.58 -13.46 6.89
C ASP A 20 -0.95 -13.87 5.46
N GLN A 21 0.00 -13.69 4.55
CA GLN A 21 -0.17 -14.01 3.13
C GLN A 21 -0.42 -15.50 2.86
N SER A 22 -0.04 -16.39 3.77
CA SER A 22 -0.25 -17.84 3.61
C SER A 22 -1.73 -18.22 3.59
N ASN A 23 -2.60 -17.38 4.16
CA ASN A 23 -4.04 -17.60 4.18
C ASN A 23 -4.74 -17.19 2.88
N LEU A 24 -4.09 -16.40 2.00
CA LEU A 24 -4.74 -15.79 0.84
C LEU A 24 -5.27 -16.82 -0.16
N ALA A 25 -4.53 -17.91 -0.40
CA ALA A 25 -4.95 -18.93 -1.36
C ALA A 25 -6.29 -19.58 -0.96
N SER A 26 -6.39 -20.07 0.27
CA SER A 26 -7.62 -20.72 0.79
C SER A 26 -8.80 -19.75 0.87
N MET A 27 -8.55 -18.49 1.23
CA MET A 27 -9.58 -17.46 1.26
C MET A 27 -10.09 -17.12 -0.13
N SER A 28 -9.19 -17.03 -1.13
CA SER A 28 -9.55 -16.78 -2.52
C SER A 28 -10.39 -17.93 -3.10
N GLU A 29 -9.98 -19.18 -2.87
CA GLU A 29 -10.75 -20.37 -3.27
C GLU A 29 -12.16 -20.39 -2.65
N LYS A 30 -12.27 -20.03 -1.36
CA LYS A 30 -13.56 -19.92 -0.66
C LYS A 30 -14.46 -18.86 -1.31
N LEU A 31 -13.95 -17.65 -1.54
CA LEU A 31 -14.73 -16.57 -2.17
C LEU A 31 -15.23 -16.96 -3.57
N VAL A 32 -14.39 -17.65 -4.35
CA VAL A 32 -14.76 -18.15 -5.68
C VAL A 32 -15.80 -19.27 -5.60
N SER A 33 -15.63 -20.22 -4.65
CA SER A 33 -16.57 -21.34 -4.47
C SER A 33 -17.96 -20.89 -4.03
N ASN A 34 -18.07 -19.77 -3.33
CA ASN A 34 -19.33 -19.17 -2.90
C ASN A 34 -20.11 -18.50 -4.06
N LYS A 35 -19.55 -18.47 -5.27
CA LYS A 35 -20.18 -17.93 -6.49
C LYS A 35 -20.66 -16.48 -6.32
N ASN A 36 -19.84 -15.66 -5.73
CA ASN A 36 -20.10 -14.22 -5.59
C ASN A 36 -20.24 -13.57 -6.99
N ASP A 37 -21.13 -12.61 -7.14
CA ASP A 37 -21.33 -11.87 -8.40
C ASP A 37 -20.13 -10.99 -8.76
N VAL A 38 -19.47 -10.43 -7.74
CA VAL A 38 -18.24 -9.63 -7.84
C VAL A 38 -17.37 -9.95 -6.64
N ILE A 39 -16.05 -10.04 -6.84
CA ILE A 39 -15.10 -10.17 -5.73
C ILE A 39 -14.26 -8.89 -5.66
N VAL A 40 -14.07 -8.37 -4.44
CA VAL A 40 -13.17 -7.22 -4.20
C VAL A 40 -11.85 -7.74 -3.66
N GLY A 41 -10.77 -7.45 -4.39
CA GLY A 41 -9.40 -7.71 -3.94
C GLY A 41 -8.78 -6.43 -3.39
N ILE A 42 -8.59 -6.36 -2.09
CA ILE A 42 -7.90 -5.22 -1.47
C ILE A 42 -6.43 -5.59 -1.29
N THR A 43 -5.54 -4.77 -1.79
CA THR A 43 -4.07 -4.94 -1.86
C THR A 43 -3.58 -5.86 -2.98
N THR A 44 -2.33 -5.64 -3.40
CA THR A 44 -1.70 -6.42 -4.48
C THR A 44 -1.64 -7.92 -4.18
N PRO A 45 -1.17 -8.39 -3.00
CA PRO A 45 -1.12 -9.82 -2.70
C PRO A 45 -2.48 -10.52 -2.75
N ALA A 46 -3.52 -9.90 -2.18
CA ALA A 46 -4.86 -10.46 -2.18
C ALA A 46 -5.45 -10.53 -3.60
N THR A 47 -5.27 -9.48 -4.40
CA THR A 47 -5.77 -9.45 -5.78
C THR A 47 -5.04 -10.45 -6.68
N LEU A 48 -3.74 -10.62 -6.52
CA LEU A 48 -2.96 -11.66 -7.23
C LEU A 48 -3.48 -13.06 -6.89
N SER A 49 -3.74 -13.32 -5.61
CA SER A 49 -4.31 -14.61 -5.19
C SER A 49 -5.67 -14.89 -5.85
N LEU A 50 -6.58 -13.91 -5.87
CA LEU A 50 -7.87 -14.02 -6.55
C LEU A 50 -7.71 -14.22 -8.06
N ALA A 51 -6.83 -13.48 -8.72
CA ALA A 51 -6.56 -13.57 -10.14
C ALA A 51 -6.01 -14.95 -10.56
N ASN A 52 -5.36 -15.67 -9.65
CA ASN A 52 -4.88 -17.03 -9.87
C ASN A 52 -6.01 -18.07 -9.81
N VAL A 53 -7.07 -17.81 -9.03
CA VAL A 53 -8.15 -18.78 -8.79
C VAL A 53 -9.31 -18.61 -9.79
N THR A 54 -9.59 -17.39 -10.26
CA THR A 54 -10.69 -17.16 -11.20
C THR A 54 -10.33 -16.25 -12.37
N LYS A 55 -10.88 -16.58 -13.54
CA LYS A 55 -10.85 -15.73 -14.76
C LYS A 55 -12.25 -15.32 -15.21
N ASP A 56 -13.28 -15.83 -14.52
CA ASP A 56 -14.68 -15.67 -14.93
C ASP A 56 -15.42 -14.67 -14.04
N ILE A 57 -15.23 -14.76 -12.72
CA ILE A 57 -15.88 -13.84 -11.78
C ILE A 57 -15.21 -12.47 -11.89
N PRO A 58 -15.97 -11.37 -12.04
CA PRO A 58 -15.44 -10.04 -12.00
C PRO A 58 -14.68 -9.74 -10.70
N ILE A 59 -13.48 -9.19 -10.84
CA ILE A 59 -12.67 -8.73 -9.71
C ILE A 59 -12.56 -7.20 -9.78
N VAL A 60 -12.94 -6.52 -8.71
CA VAL A 60 -12.67 -5.09 -8.54
C VAL A 60 -11.55 -4.95 -7.53
N MET A 61 -10.40 -4.50 -7.99
CA MET A 61 -9.23 -4.27 -7.15
C MET A 61 -9.30 -2.92 -6.44
N GLY A 62 -8.88 -2.88 -5.18
CA GLY A 62 -8.80 -1.68 -4.36
C GLY A 62 -7.41 -1.49 -3.77
N GLY A 63 -6.76 -0.36 -4.11
CA GLY A 63 -5.41 -0.06 -3.62
C GLY A 63 -4.35 -0.99 -4.20
N ILE A 64 -4.20 -0.98 -5.53
CA ILE A 64 -3.16 -1.73 -6.24
C ILE A 64 -2.16 -0.76 -6.85
N THR A 65 -0.90 -0.84 -6.42
CA THR A 65 0.09 0.17 -6.78
C THR A 65 0.51 0.09 -8.26
N TYR A 66 0.80 -1.12 -8.76
CA TYR A 66 1.29 -1.35 -10.14
C TYR A 66 0.54 -2.51 -10.80
N PRO A 67 -0.74 -2.34 -11.18
CA PRO A 67 -1.56 -3.46 -11.64
C PRO A 67 -1.13 -4.05 -12.98
N VAL A 68 -0.52 -3.25 -13.87
CA VAL A 68 0.01 -3.73 -15.15
C VAL A 68 1.27 -4.55 -14.93
N GLU A 69 2.21 -4.03 -14.16
CA GLU A 69 3.49 -4.67 -13.85
C GLU A 69 3.33 -5.91 -12.97
N ALA A 70 2.27 -5.96 -12.16
CA ALA A 70 1.88 -7.14 -11.39
C ALA A 70 1.22 -8.22 -12.28
N GLY A 71 0.96 -7.92 -13.56
CA GLY A 71 0.31 -8.86 -14.48
C GLY A 71 -1.18 -9.05 -14.22
N LEU A 72 -1.80 -8.18 -13.44
CA LEU A 72 -3.24 -8.23 -13.14
C LEU A 72 -4.09 -7.76 -14.31
N ILE A 73 -3.64 -6.72 -15.02
CA ILE A 73 -4.30 -6.16 -16.20
C ILE A 73 -3.28 -5.90 -17.32
N LYS A 74 -3.73 -5.73 -18.54
CA LYS A 74 -2.86 -5.46 -19.68
C LYS A 74 -2.53 -3.98 -19.86
N ASP A 75 -3.51 -3.13 -19.56
CA ASP A 75 -3.43 -1.68 -19.74
C ASP A 75 -4.41 -0.98 -18.79
N GLU A 76 -4.05 0.20 -18.30
CA GLU A 76 -4.87 0.94 -17.32
C GLU A 76 -6.17 1.48 -17.91
N LYS A 77 -6.18 1.82 -19.22
CA LYS A 77 -7.36 2.33 -19.94
C LYS A 77 -8.25 1.20 -20.45
N LYS A 78 -7.66 0.03 -20.72
CA LYS A 78 -8.37 -1.15 -21.21
C LYS A 78 -7.79 -2.41 -20.56
N PRO A 79 -8.25 -2.77 -19.37
CA PRO A 79 -7.71 -3.91 -18.59
C PRO A 79 -7.65 -5.23 -19.35
N GLY A 80 -8.66 -5.54 -20.19
CA GLY A 80 -8.65 -6.64 -21.16
C GLY A 80 -8.89 -8.03 -20.55
N ASN A 81 -9.31 -8.12 -19.29
CA ASN A 81 -9.66 -9.37 -18.59
C ASN A 81 -10.81 -9.13 -17.59
N ASN A 82 -10.98 -10.03 -16.61
CA ASN A 82 -12.04 -9.93 -15.60
C ASN A 82 -11.72 -8.98 -14.44
N ILE A 83 -10.66 -8.16 -14.53
CA ILE A 83 -10.17 -7.29 -13.45
C ILE A 83 -10.25 -5.83 -13.86
N THR A 84 -10.76 -4.98 -12.99
CA THR A 84 -10.67 -3.51 -13.00
C THR A 84 -10.55 -2.99 -11.58
N GLY A 85 -10.48 -1.69 -11.35
CA GLY A 85 -10.49 -1.14 -9.99
C GLY A 85 -9.72 0.15 -9.81
N VAL A 86 -9.12 0.32 -8.64
CA VAL A 86 -8.47 1.56 -8.20
C VAL A 86 -7.00 1.30 -7.86
N SER A 87 -6.11 2.14 -8.39
CA SER A 87 -4.68 2.15 -8.07
C SER A 87 -4.37 3.21 -7.01
N ASP A 88 -3.44 2.89 -6.11
CA ASP A 88 -2.96 3.74 -5.01
C ASP A 88 -1.52 4.25 -5.23
N ARG A 89 -1.07 4.31 -6.48
CA ARG A 89 0.30 4.74 -6.82
C ARG A 89 0.63 6.10 -6.22
N THR A 90 1.80 6.20 -5.55
CA THR A 90 2.29 7.41 -4.91
C THR A 90 3.53 7.99 -5.61
N PRO A 91 3.76 9.31 -5.54
CA PRO A 91 4.93 9.96 -6.15
C PRO A 91 6.17 9.86 -5.24
N ILE A 92 6.91 8.74 -5.33
CA ILE A 92 8.04 8.40 -4.45
C ILE A 92 9.12 9.48 -4.44
N LYS A 93 9.53 9.97 -5.62
CA LYS A 93 10.55 11.01 -5.72
C LYS A 93 10.17 12.26 -4.94
N GLN A 94 8.92 12.72 -5.08
CA GLN A 94 8.41 13.88 -4.35
C GLN A 94 8.42 13.65 -2.84
N GLN A 95 8.10 12.46 -2.39
CA GLN A 95 8.17 12.11 -0.96
C GLN A 95 9.61 12.18 -0.44
N LEU A 96 10.59 11.67 -1.18
CA LEU A 96 12.01 11.77 -0.82
C LEU A 96 12.51 13.23 -0.81
N GLU A 97 12.02 14.07 -1.73
CA GLU A 97 12.32 15.52 -1.74
C GLU A 97 11.76 16.20 -0.48
N ILE A 98 10.53 15.86 -0.07
CA ILE A 98 9.92 16.36 1.18
C ILE A 98 10.73 15.87 2.39
N MET A 99 11.15 14.60 2.42
CA MET A 99 12.02 14.09 3.49
C MET A 99 13.30 14.92 3.66
N LYS A 100 13.94 15.32 2.56
CA LYS A 100 15.13 16.20 2.60
C LYS A 100 14.81 17.61 3.12
N GLN A 101 13.62 18.12 2.87
CA GLN A 101 13.20 19.43 3.41
C GLN A 101 12.93 19.34 4.91
N VAL A 102 12.29 18.27 5.35
CA VAL A 102 11.94 18.02 6.77
C VAL A 102 13.15 17.62 7.60
N VAL A 103 14.12 16.92 7.01
CA VAL A 103 15.40 16.52 7.63
C VAL A 103 16.57 17.10 6.80
N PRO A 104 16.90 18.39 6.99
CA PRO A 104 17.92 19.05 6.15
C PRO A 104 19.34 18.44 6.23
N THR A 105 19.60 17.71 7.30
CA THR A 105 20.88 17.00 7.53
C THR A 105 20.92 15.61 6.90
N LEU A 106 19.83 15.17 6.24
CA LEU A 106 19.70 13.83 5.68
C LEU A 106 20.79 13.56 4.62
N LYS A 107 21.62 12.58 4.89
CA LYS A 107 22.67 12.06 4.01
C LYS A 107 22.44 10.62 3.63
N THR A 108 22.01 9.81 4.60
CA THR A 108 21.77 8.37 4.44
C THR A 108 20.31 8.04 4.78
N VAL A 109 19.58 7.55 3.80
CA VAL A 109 18.18 7.09 3.97
C VAL A 109 18.13 5.58 4.04
N GLY A 110 17.34 5.05 4.98
CA GLY A 110 16.98 3.65 5.05
C GLY A 110 15.72 3.39 4.20
N ILE A 111 15.70 2.29 3.47
CA ILE A 111 14.49 1.79 2.81
C ILE A 111 14.14 0.45 3.45
N LEU A 112 13.00 0.39 4.12
CA LEU A 112 12.50 -0.81 4.79
C LEU A 112 11.27 -1.34 4.06
N TYR A 113 11.31 -2.60 3.61
CA TYR A 113 10.19 -3.19 2.89
C TYR A 113 10.10 -4.71 3.03
N THR A 114 8.94 -5.28 2.66
CA THR A 114 8.67 -6.72 2.67
C THR A 114 9.07 -7.35 1.33
N SER A 115 9.97 -8.33 1.37
CA SER A 115 10.52 -8.97 0.17
C SER A 115 9.52 -9.86 -0.58
N SER A 116 8.43 -10.27 0.05
CA SER A 116 7.36 -11.09 -0.54
C SER A 116 6.22 -10.27 -1.15
N GLU A 117 6.28 -8.93 -1.08
CA GLU A 117 5.27 -8.04 -1.67
C GLU A 117 5.77 -7.37 -2.94
N ASP A 118 5.21 -7.72 -4.09
CA ASP A 118 5.63 -7.21 -5.40
C ASP A 118 5.56 -5.67 -5.50
N ASN A 119 4.50 -5.06 -4.96
CA ASN A 119 4.36 -3.61 -4.90
C ASN A 119 5.50 -2.96 -4.09
N SER A 120 5.81 -3.51 -2.92
CA SER A 120 6.86 -2.99 -2.03
C SER A 120 8.24 -3.11 -2.66
N VAL A 121 8.54 -4.26 -3.27
CA VAL A 121 9.81 -4.48 -3.99
C VAL A 121 10.00 -3.46 -5.11
N LYS A 122 8.96 -3.19 -5.91
CA LYS A 122 9.03 -2.23 -7.02
C LYS A 122 9.20 -0.80 -6.53
N GLN A 123 8.42 -0.40 -5.52
CA GLN A 123 8.55 0.92 -4.93
C GLN A 123 9.90 1.13 -4.25
N ALA A 124 10.42 0.12 -3.55
CA ALA A 124 11.73 0.19 -2.91
C ALA A 124 12.86 0.39 -3.94
N LYS A 125 12.80 -0.31 -5.09
CA LYS A 125 13.73 -0.08 -6.20
C LYS A 125 13.66 1.33 -6.73
N GLN A 126 12.45 1.83 -7.00
CA GLN A 126 12.27 3.21 -7.46
C GLN A 126 12.77 4.22 -6.43
N ALA A 127 12.50 3.98 -5.13
CA ALA A 127 12.98 4.83 -4.05
C ALA A 127 14.51 4.84 -3.95
N GLU A 128 15.16 3.70 -4.17
CA GLU A 128 16.62 3.60 -4.18
C GLU A 128 17.23 4.41 -5.32
N GLU A 129 16.67 4.33 -6.53
CA GLU A 129 17.10 5.09 -7.70
C GLU A 129 16.89 6.59 -7.50
N ASP A 130 15.72 7.00 -7.05
CA ASP A 130 15.36 8.39 -6.81
C ASP A 130 16.21 9.01 -5.68
N ALA A 131 16.43 8.28 -4.58
CA ALA A 131 17.27 8.74 -3.47
C ALA A 131 18.72 8.97 -3.90
N LYS A 132 19.30 8.04 -4.68
CA LYS A 132 20.65 8.21 -5.26
C LYS A 132 20.71 9.42 -6.21
N ALA A 133 19.68 9.62 -7.04
CA ALA A 133 19.58 10.79 -7.92
C ALA A 133 19.49 12.12 -7.14
N LEU A 134 18.95 12.10 -5.93
CA LEU A 134 18.89 13.22 -4.99
C LEU A 134 20.19 13.40 -4.17
N GLY A 135 21.22 12.58 -4.42
CA GLY A 135 22.52 12.63 -3.75
C GLY A 135 22.53 12.01 -2.35
N LEU A 136 21.58 11.12 -2.05
CA LEU A 136 21.53 10.39 -0.79
C LEU A 136 22.28 9.07 -0.88
N GLU A 137 22.95 8.68 0.21
CA GLU A 137 23.33 7.30 0.44
C GLU A 137 22.09 6.48 0.80
N VAL A 138 22.05 5.21 0.37
CA VAL A 138 20.90 4.34 0.60
C VAL A 138 21.33 3.08 1.33
N LYS A 139 20.60 2.74 2.39
CA LYS A 139 20.68 1.44 3.08
C LYS A 139 19.34 0.73 2.92
N VAL A 140 19.37 -0.46 2.36
CA VAL A 140 18.17 -1.25 2.14
C VAL A 140 18.10 -2.37 3.16
N ALA A 141 16.93 -2.54 3.78
CA ALA A 141 16.64 -3.65 4.67
C ALA A 141 15.30 -4.28 4.31
N THR A 142 15.26 -5.60 4.34
CA THR A 142 14.05 -6.36 3.99
C THR A 142 13.60 -7.24 5.13
N ILE A 143 12.29 -7.40 5.25
CA ILE A 143 11.67 -8.41 6.09
C ILE A 143 10.98 -9.46 5.24
N ALA A 144 10.83 -10.67 5.77
CA ALA A 144 10.04 -11.73 5.15
C ALA A 144 8.61 -11.79 5.77
N ASN A 145 8.49 -11.46 7.03
CA ASN A 145 7.23 -11.45 7.79
C ASN A 145 7.36 -10.51 9.01
N THR A 146 6.28 -10.36 9.77
CA THR A 146 6.20 -9.43 10.90
C THR A 146 7.15 -9.75 12.06
N ASN A 147 7.61 -11.00 12.20
CA ASN A 147 8.53 -11.41 13.28
C ASN A 147 9.92 -10.76 13.13
N ASP A 148 10.32 -10.43 11.90
CA ASP A 148 11.64 -9.88 11.61
C ASP A 148 11.70 -8.36 11.84
N ILE A 149 10.54 -7.69 11.91
CA ILE A 149 10.42 -6.22 11.87
C ILE A 149 11.28 -5.56 12.93
N GLN A 150 11.18 -5.97 14.17
CA GLN A 150 11.89 -5.31 15.27
C GLN A 150 13.41 -5.35 15.04
N GLN A 151 13.98 -6.54 14.85
CA GLN A 151 15.42 -6.71 14.72
C GLN A 151 15.98 -6.00 13.49
N VAL A 152 15.30 -6.13 12.36
CA VAL A 152 15.72 -5.52 11.09
C VAL A 152 15.64 -4.00 11.17
N THR A 153 14.57 -3.46 11.76
CA THR A 153 14.40 -2.01 11.93
C THR A 153 15.44 -1.42 12.89
N GLU A 154 15.71 -2.07 14.01
CA GLU A 154 16.73 -1.64 14.97
C GLU A 154 18.13 -1.60 14.32
N SER A 155 18.45 -2.60 13.51
CA SER A 155 19.70 -2.67 12.75
C SER A 155 19.78 -1.53 11.74
N LEU A 156 18.74 -1.32 10.93
CA LEU A 156 18.68 -0.25 9.94
C LEU A 156 18.77 1.13 10.59
N ALA A 157 18.01 1.37 11.65
CA ALA A 157 17.97 2.64 12.38
C ALA A 157 19.32 3.04 13.01
N SER A 158 20.26 2.11 13.16
CA SER A 158 21.63 2.41 13.62
C SER A 158 22.55 2.94 12.53
N GLN A 159 22.12 2.94 11.26
CA GLN A 159 22.97 3.21 10.10
C GLN A 159 22.46 4.39 9.24
N VAL A 160 21.31 4.97 9.62
CA VAL A 160 20.60 5.95 8.78
C VAL A 160 20.08 7.12 9.62
N GLU A 161 19.71 8.22 8.97
CA GLU A 161 19.16 9.42 9.61
C GLU A 161 17.64 9.51 9.46
N ALA A 162 17.06 8.76 8.51
CA ALA A 162 15.62 8.62 8.31
C ALA A 162 15.31 7.28 7.63
N ILE A 163 14.10 6.78 7.80
CA ILE A 163 13.63 5.56 7.13
C ILE A 163 12.42 5.90 6.26
N PHE A 164 12.49 5.50 4.99
CA PHE A 164 11.37 5.47 4.07
C PHE A 164 10.74 4.08 4.07
N VAL A 165 9.40 4.03 4.15
CA VAL A 165 8.62 2.79 4.03
C VAL A 165 7.66 2.96 2.85
N PRO A 166 7.77 2.17 1.78
CA PRO A 166 6.82 2.18 0.67
C PRO A 166 5.42 1.75 1.11
N ILE A 167 4.46 1.68 0.18
CA ILE A 167 3.19 0.99 0.44
C ILE A 167 3.48 -0.49 0.67
N ASP A 168 3.37 -0.91 1.92
CA ASP A 168 3.74 -2.24 2.40
C ASP A 168 2.73 -2.74 3.43
N ASN A 169 1.99 -3.78 3.07
CA ASN A 169 0.88 -4.26 3.89
C ASN A 169 1.34 -4.99 5.14
N THR A 170 2.44 -5.72 5.05
CA THR A 170 3.02 -6.44 6.18
C THR A 170 3.56 -5.46 7.23
N ILE A 171 4.31 -4.44 6.79
CA ILE A 171 4.81 -3.40 7.71
C ILE A 171 3.66 -2.57 8.28
N ALA A 172 2.67 -2.21 7.46
CA ALA A 172 1.49 -1.47 7.92
C ALA A 172 0.76 -2.21 9.04
N SER A 173 0.62 -3.54 8.95
CA SER A 173 -0.03 -4.35 9.98
C SER A 173 0.72 -4.36 11.33
N ALA A 174 1.99 -3.97 11.34
CA ALA A 174 2.86 -3.97 12.52
C ALA A 174 3.66 -2.66 12.67
N MET A 175 3.13 -1.54 12.15
CA MET A 175 3.79 -0.24 12.14
C MET A 175 4.23 0.23 13.53
N ALA A 176 3.46 -0.08 14.57
CA ALA A 176 3.83 0.20 15.96
C ALA A 176 5.17 -0.43 16.38
N THR A 177 5.52 -1.59 15.84
CA THR A 177 6.81 -2.24 16.08
C THR A 177 7.97 -1.48 15.42
N VAL A 178 7.75 -0.99 14.19
CA VAL A 178 8.73 -0.15 13.48
C VAL A 178 8.98 1.12 14.29
N VAL A 179 7.91 1.82 14.68
CA VAL A 179 7.98 3.07 15.45
C VAL A 179 8.72 2.86 16.76
N LYS A 180 8.40 1.81 17.51
CA LYS A 180 9.08 1.48 18.76
C LYS A 180 10.59 1.26 18.57
N ALA A 181 10.98 0.59 17.50
CA ALA A 181 12.39 0.32 17.19
C ALA A 181 13.16 1.59 16.78
N THR A 182 12.50 2.54 16.12
CA THR A 182 13.10 3.79 15.64
C THR A 182 13.12 4.89 16.70
N ASP A 183 12.10 4.97 17.56
CA ASP A 183 11.97 5.99 18.62
C ASP A 183 13.13 5.96 19.61
N ALA A 184 13.61 4.76 19.98
CA ALA A 184 14.77 4.61 20.86
C ALA A 184 16.04 5.31 20.34
N LYS A 185 16.12 5.53 19.03
CA LYS A 185 17.24 6.18 18.33
C LYS A 185 16.87 7.54 17.73
N LYS A 186 15.63 7.98 17.93
CA LYS A 186 15.07 9.22 17.35
C LYS A 186 15.18 9.28 15.82
N ILE A 187 15.00 8.15 15.16
CA ILE A 187 15.02 8.07 13.70
C ILE A 187 13.61 8.25 13.16
N PRO A 188 13.34 9.31 12.37
CA PRO A 188 12.02 9.53 11.79
C PRO A 188 11.69 8.50 10.72
N VAL A 189 10.43 8.06 10.69
CA VAL A 189 9.89 7.15 9.67
C VAL A 189 8.92 7.91 8.78
N PHE A 190 9.12 7.78 7.47
CA PHE A 190 8.33 8.42 6.42
C PHE A 190 7.61 7.34 5.57
N PRO A 191 6.41 6.94 5.97
CA PRO A 191 5.65 5.93 5.23
C PRO A 191 4.85 6.53 4.07
N SER A 192 4.42 5.69 3.15
CA SER A 192 3.66 6.08 1.95
C SER A 192 2.14 5.93 2.08
N ALA A 193 1.61 5.68 3.30
CA ALA A 193 0.17 5.57 3.55
C ALA A 193 -0.24 6.40 4.77
N ASP A 194 -1.44 6.99 4.70
CA ASP A 194 -2.05 7.80 5.77
C ASP A 194 -2.17 7.05 7.09
N THR A 195 -2.62 5.79 7.04
CA THR A 195 -2.77 4.92 8.20
C THR A 195 -1.43 4.70 8.92
N MET A 196 -0.35 4.50 8.19
CA MET A 196 0.98 4.32 8.77
C MET A 196 1.53 5.61 9.41
N VAL A 197 1.15 6.79 8.89
CA VAL A 197 1.46 8.07 9.52
C VAL A 197 0.68 8.21 10.83
N ALA A 198 -0.61 7.84 10.84
CA ALA A 198 -1.43 7.82 12.05
C ALA A 198 -0.87 6.85 13.12
N ASP A 199 -0.29 5.73 12.70
CA ASP A 199 0.33 4.72 13.60
C ASP A 199 1.75 5.09 14.05
N GLY A 200 2.21 6.31 13.79
CA GLY A 200 3.44 6.88 14.35
C GLY A 200 4.54 7.23 13.35
N GLY A 201 4.29 7.13 12.04
CA GLY A 201 5.12 7.80 11.04
C GLY A 201 5.10 9.32 11.22
N VAL A 202 6.13 10.01 10.75
CA VAL A 202 6.22 11.48 10.90
C VAL A 202 5.41 12.19 9.82
N LEU A 203 5.65 11.83 8.58
CA LEU A 203 5.02 12.44 7.42
C LEU A 203 5.01 11.43 6.27
N GLY A 204 3.93 11.41 5.52
CA GLY A 204 3.80 10.64 4.30
C GLY A 204 3.16 11.45 3.18
N LEU A 205 3.60 11.20 1.95
CA LEU A 205 2.92 11.64 0.74
C LEU A 205 2.20 10.42 0.19
N GLY A 206 0.96 10.27 0.59
CA GLY A 206 0.21 9.05 0.36
C GLY A 206 -1.15 9.28 -0.27
N VAL A 207 -1.97 8.27 -0.20
CA VAL A 207 -3.35 8.26 -0.66
C VAL A 207 -4.27 8.09 0.54
N ASP A 208 -5.46 8.64 0.45
CA ASP A 208 -6.52 8.44 1.43
C ASP A 208 -7.13 7.05 1.24
N GLN A 209 -6.86 6.14 2.17
CA GLN A 209 -7.35 4.75 2.13
C GLN A 209 -8.87 4.67 2.18
N TYR A 210 -9.54 5.61 2.88
CA TYR A 210 -11.00 5.67 2.89
C TYR A 210 -11.55 6.03 1.50
N GLN A 211 -10.96 7.01 0.82
CA GLN A 211 -11.38 7.39 -0.54
C GLN A 211 -11.11 6.29 -1.56
N ILE A 212 -10.01 5.54 -1.44
CA ILE A 212 -9.79 4.33 -2.24
C ILE A 212 -10.96 3.36 -2.05
N GLY A 213 -11.39 3.11 -0.82
CA GLY A 213 -12.53 2.27 -0.51
C GLY A 213 -13.83 2.77 -1.15
N VAL A 214 -14.08 4.08 -1.09
CA VAL A 214 -15.25 4.72 -1.71
C VAL A 214 -15.24 4.56 -3.23
N GLU A 215 -14.11 4.83 -3.89
CA GLU A 215 -14.00 4.68 -5.35
C GLU A 215 -14.08 3.22 -5.78
N THR A 216 -13.49 2.30 -5.01
CA THR A 216 -13.62 0.86 -5.25
C THR A 216 -15.08 0.43 -5.17
N ALA A 217 -15.83 0.87 -4.16
CA ALA A 217 -17.25 0.56 -4.02
C ALA A 217 -18.08 1.11 -5.19
N LYS A 218 -17.79 2.30 -5.71
CA LYS A 218 -18.45 2.85 -6.91
C LYS A 218 -18.21 1.96 -8.13
N MET A 219 -16.98 1.48 -8.31
CA MET A 219 -16.66 0.57 -9.43
C MET A 219 -17.33 -0.80 -9.27
N VAL A 220 -17.46 -1.32 -8.05
CA VAL A 220 -18.26 -2.53 -7.78
C VAL A 220 -19.69 -2.33 -8.25
N VAL A 221 -20.31 -1.19 -7.95
CA VAL A 221 -21.67 -0.87 -8.40
C VAL A 221 -21.78 -0.77 -9.93
N GLU A 222 -20.79 -0.18 -10.60
CA GLU A 222 -20.74 -0.13 -12.07
C GLU A 222 -20.71 -1.55 -12.66
N VAL A 223 -19.90 -2.44 -12.10
CA VAL A 223 -19.80 -3.85 -12.55
C VAL A 223 -21.10 -4.61 -12.26
N LEU A 224 -21.72 -4.44 -11.09
CA LEU A 224 -23.02 -5.05 -10.76
C LEU A 224 -24.14 -4.57 -11.69
N LYS A 225 -24.03 -3.35 -12.23
CA LYS A 225 -24.94 -2.79 -13.24
C LYS A 225 -24.62 -3.24 -14.68
N GLY A 226 -23.62 -4.11 -14.87
CA GLY A 226 -23.28 -4.71 -16.15
C GLY A 226 -22.05 -4.13 -16.87
N ALA A 227 -21.31 -3.23 -16.26
CA ALA A 227 -20.02 -2.79 -16.81
C ALA A 227 -19.05 -3.98 -16.88
N LYS A 228 -18.37 -4.13 -18.02
CA LYS A 228 -17.40 -5.21 -18.21
C LYS A 228 -16.03 -4.77 -17.69
N PRO A 229 -15.42 -5.46 -16.74
CA PRO A 229 -14.08 -5.11 -16.23
C PRO A 229 -13.04 -4.93 -17.35
N ALA A 230 -13.09 -5.78 -18.39
CA ALA A 230 -12.17 -5.73 -19.52
C ALA A 230 -12.13 -4.39 -20.27
N ASP A 231 -13.24 -3.67 -20.27
CA ASP A 231 -13.43 -2.41 -21.00
C ASP A 231 -13.56 -1.19 -20.05
N THR A 232 -13.53 -1.42 -18.72
CA THR A 232 -13.66 -0.38 -17.70
C THR A 232 -12.27 0.09 -17.27
N PRO A 233 -11.86 1.32 -17.61
CA PRO A 233 -10.56 1.86 -17.17
C PRO A 233 -10.41 1.82 -15.65
N ILE A 234 -9.20 1.57 -15.17
CA ILE A 234 -8.92 1.74 -13.74
C ILE A 234 -8.93 3.21 -13.36
N LYS A 235 -9.22 3.47 -12.09
CA LYS A 235 -9.07 4.81 -11.51
C LYS A 235 -7.74 4.89 -10.77
N LEU A 236 -7.07 6.03 -10.92
CA LEU A 236 -5.96 6.37 -10.02
C LEU A 236 -6.56 7.10 -8.82
N ALA A 237 -6.20 6.68 -7.61
CA ALA A 237 -6.48 7.50 -6.43
C ALA A 237 -5.75 8.82 -6.58
N ASN A 238 -6.38 9.89 -6.13
CA ASN A 238 -5.87 11.25 -6.31
C ASN A 238 -4.42 11.38 -5.86
N GLU A 239 -3.67 12.18 -6.62
CA GLU A 239 -2.27 12.50 -6.41
C GLU A 239 -1.97 12.84 -4.95
N GLY A 240 -0.86 12.34 -4.47
CA GLY A 240 -0.42 12.30 -3.09
C GLY A 240 -0.82 13.46 -2.20
N VAL A 241 -1.58 13.14 -1.18
CA VAL A 241 -1.92 14.07 -0.09
C VAL A 241 -0.82 13.96 0.97
N ILE A 242 -0.39 15.12 1.49
CA ILE A 242 0.56 15.15 2.61
C ILE A 242 -0.21 14.85 3.89
N TYR A 243 0.17 13.78 4.57
CA TYR A 243 -0.26 13.44 5.92
C TYR A 243 0.87 13.75 6.89
N LEU A 244 0.56 14.41 7.98
CA LEU A 244 1.51 14.84 8.97
C LEU A 244 1.06 14.40 10.37
N ASN A 245 1.97 13.81 11.12
CA ASN A 245 1.84 13.55 12.54
C ASN A 245 2.62 14.62 13.32
N GLU A 246 1.93 15.70 13.67
CA GLU A 246 2.55 16.84 14.36
C GLU A 246 3.12 16.45 15.72
N GLU A 247 2.45 15.53 16.45
CA GLU A 247 2.91 15.05 17.75
C GLU A 247 4.23 14.29 17.60
N LYS A 248 4.32 13.38 16.63
CA LYS A 248 5.54 12.63 16.35
C LYS A 248 6.67 13.54 15.86
N ALA A 249 6.40 14.50 14.98
CA ALA A 249 7.39 15.48 14.56
C ALA A 249 7.95 16.28 15.75
N LYS A 250 7.09 16.73 16.64
CA LYS A 250 7.49 17.47 17.87
C LYS A 250 8.31 16.59 18.81
N GLU A 251 7.91 15.33 19.02
CA GLU A 251 8.63 14.36 19.87
C GLU A 251 10.07 14.15 19.38
N LEU A 252 10.25 14.07 18.06
CA LEU A 252 11.55 13.90 17.42
C LEU A 252 12.34 15.20 17.26
N GLY A 253 11.76 16.35 17.62
CA GLY A 253 12.39 17.66 17.45
C GLY A 253 12.48 18.14 16.00
N ILE A 254 11.59 17.65 15.14
CA ILE A 254 11.52 17.97 13.72
C ILE A 254 10.64 19.21 13.53
N THR A 255 11.18 20.22 12.85
CA THR A 255 10.42 21.40 12.43
C THR A 255 9.86 21.18 11.04
N ILE A 256 8.54 21.28 10.89
CA ILE A 256 7.89 21.20 9.58
C ILE A 256 7.96 22.57 8.93
N PRO A 257 8.48 22.68 7.69
CA PRO A 257 8.63 23.96 6.99
C PRO A 257 7.31 24.56 6.53
#